data_3de421d58d753662ca7b2c89eed99d62
#
_entry.id   3de421d58d753662ca7b2c89eed99d62
#
_cell.length_a   1.000
_cell.length_b   1.000
_cell.length_c   1.000
_cell.angle_alpha   90.00
_cell.angle_beta   90.00
_cell.angle_gamma   90.00
#
_symmetry.space_group_name_H-M   'P 1'
#
loop_
_entity.id
_entity.type
_entity.pdbx_description
1 polymer ?
#
loop_
_entity_poly.entity_id
_entity_poly.type
_entity_poly.pdbx_seq_one_letter_code
_entity_poly.pdbx_strand_id
1 'polypeptide(L)'
;MKREEQLLAYLKGACPGRAYRVSGRELANTLGISVAELQKQVNRLRRRGIPIASDRSGYFYAQTAGEAYATIWQLRKMANGLEAAIQGMEQSLDDFPVGR
;
A
#
# COMPACT_ATOMS: atom_id res chain seq x y z
N MET A 1 -14.82 17.75 -0.03
CA MET A 1 -14.31 16.54 0.64
C MET A 1 -12.92 16.22 0.09
N LYS A 2 -11.99 15.92 0.98
CA LYS A 2 -10.65 15.56 0.55
C LYS A 2 -10.65 14.22 -0.17
N ARG A 3 -9.71 14.05 -1.11
CA ARG A 3 -9.66 12.81 -1.90
C ARG A 3 -9.46 11.57 -1.04
N GLU A 4 -8.66 11.69 0.03
CA GLU A 4 -8.47 10.56 0.95
C GLU A 4 -9.75 10.15 1.62
N GLU A 5 -10.61 11.12 1.94
CA GLU A 5 -11.91 10.83 2.54
C GLU A 5 -12.83 10.13 1.54
N GLN A 6 -12.75 10.51 0.27
CA GLN A 6 -13.51 9.84 -0.78
C GLN A 6 -13.07 8.40 -0.95
N LEU A 7 -11.76 8.16 -0.94
CA LEU A 7 -11.21 6.82 -1.02
C LEU A 7 -11.69 5.98 0.16
N LEU A 8 -11.58 6.53 1.37
CA LEU A 8 -12.00 5.82 2.57
C LEU A 8 -13.48 5.48 2.54
N ALA A 9 -14.30 6.45 2.17
CA ALA A 9 -15.75 6.24 2.12
C ALA A 9 -16.10 5.16 1.08
N TYR A 10 -15.45 5.18 -0.07
CA TYR A 10 -15.70 4.19 -1.10
C TYR A 10 -15.35 2.78 -0.63
N LEU A 11 -14.17 2.62 -0.03
CA LEU A 11 -13.73 1.30 0.42
C LEU A 11 -14.62 0.78 1.55
N LYS A 12 -15.01 1.63 2.48
CA LYS A 12 -15.89 1.19 3.57
C LYS A 12 -17.27 0.79 3.06
N GLY A 13 -17.79 1.53 2.08
CA GLY A 13 -19.13 1.27 1.59
C GLY A 13 -19.23 0.17 0.54
N ALA A 14 -18.24 0.08 -0.37
CA ALA A 14 -18.32 -0.81 -1.52
C ALA A 14 -17.42 -2.02 -1.41
N CYS A 15 -16.39 -1.99 -0.56
CA CYS A 15 -15.35 -3.02 -0.54
C CYS A 15 -15.10 -3.54 0.88
N PRO A 16 -16.14 -3.93 1.63
CA PRO A 16 -15.94 -4.47 2.98
C PRO A 16 -15.51 -5.93 2.88
N GLY A 17 -14.23 -6.18 3.20
CA GLY A 17 -13.69 -7.53 3.19
C GLY A 17 -13.14 -7.95 1.85
N ARG A 18 -12.36 -9.02 1.89
CA ARG A 18 -11.66 -9.51 0.69
C ARG A 18 -12.61 -9.89 -0.44
N ALA A 19 -13.80 -10.36 -0.12
CA ALA A 19 -14.76 -10.79 -1.14
C ALA A 19 -15.18 -9.64 -2.06
N TYR A 20 -15.09 -8.41 -1.57
CA TYR A 20 -15.52 -7.23 -2.32
C TYR A 20 -14.35 -6.37 -2.79
N ARG A 21 -13.16 -6.94 -2.86
CA ARG A 21 -11.99 -6.17 -3.27
C ARG A 21 -12.14 -5.62 -4.68
N VAL A 22 -11.48 -4.50 -4.92
CA VAL A 22 -11.51 -3.81 -6.20
C VAL A 22 -10.05 -3.63 -6.66
N SER A 23 -9.80 -3.82 -7.96
CA SER A 23 -8.45 -3.66 -8.48
C SER A 23 -7.97 -2.22 -8.32
N GLY A 24 -6.66 -2.04 -8.19
CA GLY A 24 -6.10 -0.70 -8.07
C GLY A 24 -6.44 0.19 -9.26
N ARG A 25 -6.41 -0.37 -10.47
CA ARG A 25 -6.74 0.38 -11.68
C ARG A 25 -8.19 0.85 -11.67
N GLU A 26 -9.09 -0.05 -11.33
CA GLU A 26 -10.52 0.28 -11.30
C GLU A 26 -10.80 1.32 -10.22
N LEU A 27 -10.19 1.16 -9.05
CA LEU A 27 -10.36 2.11 -7.95
C LEU A 27 -9.83 3.49 -8.33
N ALA A 28 -8.66 3.55 -8.94
CA ALA A 28 -8.08 4.81 -9.39
C ALA A 28 -8.99 5.48 -10.43
N ASN A 29 -9.51 4.70 -11.38
CA ASN A 29 -10.44 5.23 -12.39
C ASN A 29 -11.71 5.78 -11.74
N THR A 30 -12.26 5.05 -10.79
CA THR A 30 -13.48 5.48 -10.09
C THR A 30 -13.26 6.81 -9.38
N LEU A 31 -12.07 7.00 -8.82
CA LEU A 31 -11.76 8.22 -8.07
C LEU A 31 -11.18 9.33 -8.95
N GLY A 32 -10.92 9.05 -10.22
CA GLY A 32 -10.38 10.05 -11.14
C GLY A 32 -8.93 10.41 -10.84
N ILE A 33 -8.14 9.46 -10.37
CA ILE A 33 -6.73 9.71 -10.04
C ILE A 33 -5.85 8.64 -10.68
N SER A 34 -4.54 8.89 -10.68
CA SER A 34 -3.58 7.88 -11.16
C SER A 34 -3.39 6.77 -10.13
N VAL A 35 -2.87 5.63 -10.60
CA VAL A 35 -2.53 4.54 -9.68
C VAL A 35 -1.47 4.98 -8.68
N ALA A 36 -0.51 5.79 -9.13
CA ALA A 36 0.53 6.30 -8.22
C ALA A 36 -0.07 7.18 -7.12
N GLU A 37 -1.02 8.04 -7.48
CA GLU A 37 -1.69 8.87 -6.48
C GLU A 37 -2.51 8.02 -5.53
N LEU A 38 -3.18 6.98 -6.05
CA LEU A 38 -3.92 6.05 -5.22
C LEU A 38 -3.02 5.41 -4.17
N GLN A 39 -1.83 4.94 -4.59
CA GLN A 39 -0.90 4.32 -3.67
C GLN A 39 -0.46 5.27 -2.57
N LYS A 40 -0.26 6.55 -2.91
CA LYS A 40 0.08 7.56 -1.90
C LYS A 40 -1.04 7.76 -0.89
N GLN A 41 -2.28 7.83 -1.37
CA GLN A 41 -3.43 8.03 -0.50
C GLN A 41 -3.64 6.82 0.42
N VAL A 42 -3.52 5.62 -0.13
CA VAL A 42 -3.62 4.38 0.66
C VAL A 42 -2.58 4.40 1.77
N ASN A 43 -1.35 4.76 1.42
CA ASN A 43 -0.27 4.77 2.41
C ASN A 43 -0.52 5.80 3.50
N ARG A 44 -1.02 6.98 3.15
CA ARG A 44 -1.34 8.01 4.14
C ARG A 44 -2.43 7.55 5.09
N LEU A 45 -3.47 6.90 4.57
CA LEU A 45 -4.56 6.38 5.40
C LEU A 45 -4.07 5.26 6.32
N ARG A 46 -3.24 4.37 5.81
CA ARG A 46 -2.67 3.30 6.63
C ARG A 46 -1.85 3.86 7.78
N ARG A 47 -1.09 4.93 7.54
CA ARG A 47 -0.30 5.56 8.61
C ARG A 47 -1.19 6.19 9.69
N ARG A 48 -2.43 6.50 9.36
CA ARG A 48 -3.41 7.00 10.33
C ARG A 48 -4.12 5.87 11.07
N GLY A 49 -3.76 4.61 10.79
CA GLY A 49 -4.38 3.48 11.45
C GLY A 49 -5.62 2.94 10.75
N ILE A 50 -5.87 3.37 9.52
CA ILE A 50 -7.04 2.90 8.76
C ILE A 50 -6.69 1.56 8.12
N PRO A 51 -7.49 0.50 8.34
CA PRO A 51 -7.13 -0.85 7.89
C PRO A 51 -7.47 -1.12 6.43
N ILE A 52 -6.80 -0.42 5.53
CA ILE A 52 -6.94 -0.69 4.11
C ILE A 52 -6.05 -1.87 3.77
N ALA A 53 -6.68 -2.98 3.46
CA ALA A 53 -5.99 -4.21 3.10
C ALA A 53 -5.83 -4.31 1.60
N SER A 54 -4.90 -5.15 1.18
CA SER A 54 -4.69 -5.40 -0.24
C SER A 54 -4.10 -6.78 -0.44
N ASP A 55 -4.35 -7.32 -1.63
CA ASP A 55 -3.69 -8.53 -2.08
C ASP A 55 -3.38 -8.36 -3.56
N ARG A 56 -3.00 -9.45 -4.21
CA ARG A 56 -2.64 -9.43 -5.62
C ARG A 56 -3.77 -8.92 -6.52
N SER A 57 -5.01 -9.09 -6.07
CA SER A 57 -6.19 -8.76 -6.87
C SER A 57 -6.76 -7.38 -6.59
N GLY A 58 -6.37 -6.73 -5.50
CA GLY A 58 -6.86 -5.38 -5.27
C GLY A 58 -6.93 -4.97 -3.82
N TYR A 59 -7.71 -3.93 -3.58
CA TYR A 59 -7.85 -3.26 -2.28
C TYR A 59 -9.22 -3.54 -1.69
N PHE A 60 -9.29 -3.55 -0.36
CA PHE A 60 -10.55 -3.67 0.35
C PHE A 60 -10.39 -3.12 1.77
N TYR A 61 -11.51 -2.88 2.43
CA TYR A 61 -11.51 -2.44 3.83
C TYR A 61 -11.56 -3.69 4.69
N ALA A 62 -10.53 -3.93 5.50
CA ALA A 62 -10.44 -5.16 6.29
C ALA A 62 -11.61 -5.26 7.27
N GLN A 63 -12.24 -6.42 7.32
CA GLN A 63 -13.35 -6.70 8.23
C GLN A 63 -12.91 -7.53 9.44
N THR A 64 -11.76 -8.16 9.36
CA THR A 64 -11.24 -9.00 10.43
C THR A 64 -9.78 -8.67 10.68
N ALA A 65 -9.31 -8.99 11.89
CA ALA A 65 -7.90 -8.85 12.22
C ALA A 65 -7.03 -9.71 11.29
N GLY A 66 -7.54 -10.89 10.90
CA GLY A 66 -6.80 -11.75 9.98
C GLY A 66 -6.56 -11.11 8.64
N GLU A 67 -7.57 -10.43 8.07
CA GLU A 67 -7.41 -9.73 6.81
C GLU A 67 -6.39 -8.59 6.94
N ALA A 68 -6.47 -7.83 8.01
CA ALA A 68 -5.52 -6.76 8.25
C ALA A 68 -4.11 -7.30 8.45
N TYR A 69 -3.99 -8.38 9.20
CA TYR A 69 -2.70 -8.98 9.50
C TYR A 69 -1.99 -9.51 8.25
N ALA A 70 -2.76 -10.10 7.33
CA ALA A 70 -2.18 -10.60 6.08
C ALA A 70 -1.52 -9.46 5.29
N THR A 71 -2.14 -8.29 5.28
CA THR A 71 -1.57 -7.12 4.62
C THR A 71 -0.32 -6.63 5.36
N ILE A 72 -0.37 -6.60 6.69
CA ILE A 72 0.80 -6.21 7.50
C ILE A 72 1.98 -7.10 7.17
N TRP A 73 1.74 -8.40 7.07
CA TRP A 73 2.80 -9.35 6.78
C TRP A 73 3.44 -9.10 5.42
N GLN A 74 2.62 -8.83 4.40
CA GLN A 74 3.12 -8.52 3.08
C GLN A 74 3.94 -7.23 3.07
N LEU A 75 3.45 -6.21 3.78
CA LEU A 75 4.17 -4.94 3.87
C LEU A 75 5.52 -5.13 4.55
N ARG A 76 5.59 -5.98 5.58
CA ARG A 76 6.86 -6.28 6.23
C ARG A 76 7.84 -6.97 5.29
N LYS A 77 7.35 -7.92 4.50
CA LYS A 77 8.22 -8.57 3.51
C LYS A 77 8.79 -7.56 2.52
N MET A 78 7.95 -6.62 2.05
CA MET A 78 8.41 -5.59 1.15
C MET A 78 9.44 -4.69 1.82
N ALA A 79 9.20 -4.29 3.06
CA ALA A 79 10.12 -3.45 3.81
C ALA A 79 11.45 -4.16 4.03
N ASN A 80 11.42 -5.45 4.35
CA ASN A 80 12.64 -6.24 4.54
C ASN A 80 13.43 -6.35 3.24
N GLY A 81 12.72 -6.50 2.10
CA GLY A 81 13.38 -6.53 0.81
C GLY A 81 14.06 -5.22 0.47
N LEU A 82 13.38 -4.10 0.78
CA LEU A 82 13.97 -2.78 0.57
C LEU A 82 15.19 -2.58 1.47
N GLU A 83 15.11 -3.01 2.72
CA GLU A 83 16.24 -2.90 3.64
C GLU A 83 17.43 -3.70 3.15
N ALA A 84 17.19 -4.91 2.66
CA ALA A 84 18.27 -5.74 2.11
C ALA A 84 18.91 -5.06 0.90
N ALA A 85 18.10 -4.44 0.05
CA ALA A 85 18.62 -3.73 -1.11
C ALA A 85 19.47 -2.53 -0.69
N ILE A 86 19.02 -1.80 0.33
CA ILE A 86 19.79 -0.67 0.86
C ILE A 86 21.14 -1.15 1.36
N GLN A 87 21.15 -2.23 2.14
CA GLN A 87 22.40 -2.78 2.68
C GLN A 87 23.33 -3.22 1.55
N GLY A 88 22.79 -3.86 0.52
CA GLY A 88 23.59 -4.26 -0.63
C GLY A 88 24.20 -3.07 -1.35
N MET A 89 23.42 -2.01 -1.54
CA MET A 89 23.92 -0.79 -2.16
C MET A 89 25.02 -0.16 -1.31
N GLU A 90 24.84 -0.13 0.02
CA GLU A 90 25.85 0.40 0.90
C GLU A 90 27.15 -0.36 0.82
N GLN A 91 27.08 -1.70 0.74
CA GLN A 91 28.27 -2.51 0.58
C GLN A 91 28.99 -2.22 -0.74
N SER A 92 28.23 -1.92 -1.78
CA SER A 92 28.82 -1.63 -3.07
C SER A 92 29.67 -0.37 -3.09
N LEU A 93 29.48 0.52 -2.08
CA LEU A 93 30.26 1.74 -2.01
C LEU A 93 31.76 1.48 -1.86
N ASP A 94 32.13 0.33 -1.31
CA ASP A 94 33.53 -0.07 -1.16
C ASP A 94 34.22 -0.27 -2.50
N ASP A 95 33.46 -0.50 -3.57
CA ASP A 95 34.01 -0.74 -4.89
C ASP A 95 34.23 0.52 -5.70
N PHE A 96 33.86 1.68 -5.17
CA PHE A 96 33.99 2.95 -5.86
C PHE A 96 35.28 3.68 -5.44
N PRO A 97 35.82 4.51 -6.34
CA PRO A 97 37.01 5.26 -5.99
C PRO A 97 36.79 6.19 -4.81
N VAL A 98 37.81 6.30 -3.97
CA VAL A 98 37.77 7.15 -2.80
C VAL A 98 38.02 8.61 -3.19
N GLY A 99 37.46 9.53 -2.44
CA GLY A 99 37.84 10.93 -2.50
C GLY A 99 37.12 11.76 -3.52
N ARG A 100 35.93 11.41 -3.83
CA ARG A 100 35.17 12.26 -4.74
C ARG A 100 33.92 12.79 -4.08
#